data_599d267b2bbc6a3dd4f3c8bfb577a027
#
_entry.id   599d267b2bbc6a3dd4f3c8bfb577a027
#
_cell.length_a   1.000
_cell.length_b   1.000
_cell.length_c   1.000
_cell.angle_alpha   90.00
_cell.angle_beta   90.00
_cell.angle_gamma   90.00
#
_symmetry.space_group_name_H-M   'P 1'
#
loop_
_entity.id
_entity.type
_entity.pdbx_description
1 polymer ?
#
loop_
_entity_poly.entity_id
_entity_poly.type
_entity_poly.pdbx_seq_one_letter_code
_entity_poly.pdbx_strand_id
1 'polypeptide(L)'
;MFRYCFNPIGTVFQASNIIDPSKDLEAFNIDKIHQTSFESCPKLCRIKYPQGIRHNIFAFRGCPSLEEIDVNENCTDIIFATNALIGSNKIKRIILRQNNAFEIPDLIYLFYRIDYPKDIKIYVRDELVDSFKSLHSGKNIRNCFAPLSEYQG
;
A
#
# COMPACT_ATOMS: atom_id res chain seq x y z
N MET A 1 13.58 -9.84 12.91
CA MET A 1 13.31 -8.45 13.38
C MET A 1 11.81 -8.26 13.48
N PHE A 2 11.33 -7.65 14.55
CA PHE A 2 9.91 -7.45 14.81
C PHE A 2 9.43 -6.16 14.16
N ARG A 3 8.22 -6.17 13.60
CA ARG A 3 7.54 -5.04 13.00
C ARG A 3 6.20 -4.82 13.70
N TYR A 4 5.83 -3.59 13.91
CA TYR A 4 4.75 -3.25 14.83
C TYR A 4 3.71 -2.35 14.18
N CYS A 5 2.44 -2.72 14.35
CA CYS A 5 1.31 -1.82 14.26
C CYS A 5 0.82 -1.51 15.66
N PHE A 6 0.30 -0.32 15.89
CA PHE A 6 -0.21 0.10 17.18
C PHE A 6 -1.71 0.40 17.09
N ASN A 7 -2.45 -0.05 18.08
CA ASN A 7 -3.82 0.37 18.29
C ASN A 7 -3.86 1.53 19.33
N PRO A 8 -5.03 2.20 19.55
CA PRO A 8 -5.16 3.30 20.48
C PRO A 8 -4.79 2.97 21.94
N ILE A 9 -4.81 1.70 22.32
CA ILE A 9 -4.46 1.22 23.66
C ILE A 9 -2.98 0.80 23.75
N GLY A 10 -2.19 0.97 22.68
CA GLY A 10 -0.77 0.63 22.67
C GLY A 10 -0.45 -0.86 22.51
N THR A 11 -1.43 -1.70 22.14
CA THR A 11 -1.18 -3.12 21.83
C THR A 11 -0.33 -3.23 20.59
N VAL A 12 0.73 -4.03 20.66
CA VAL A 12 1.70 -4.23 19.60
C VAL A 12 1.35 -5.47 18.80
N PHE A 13 1.28 -5.32 17.48
CA PHE A 13 1.04 -6.38 16.51
C PHE A 13 2.33 -6.73 15.76
N GLN A 14 2.69 -8.01 15.71
CA GLN A 14 3.88 -8.51 15.02
C GLN A 14 3.52 -9.09 13.66
N ALA A 15 4.10 -8.53 12.59
CA ALA A 15 3.76 -8.89 11.21
C ALA A 15 4.78 -9.81 10.51
N SER A 16 5.92 -10.14 11.13
CA SER A 16 7.07 -10.79 10.46
C SER A 16 6.79 -12.15 9.82
N ASN A 17 5.83 -12.92 10.34
CA ASN A 17 5.51 -14.28 9.86
C ASN A 17 4.10 -14.40 9.27
N ILE A 18 3.38 -13.30 9.08
CA ILE A 18 1.99 -13.30 8.67
C ILE A 18 1.89 -13.26 7.14
N ILE A 19 0.96 -14.07 6.58
CA ILE A 19 0.67 -14.13 5.14
C ILE A 19 -0.32 -13.03 4.76
N ASP A 20 -1.39 -12.86 5.55
CA ASP A 20 -2.43 -11.86 5.37
C ASP A 20 -2.89 -11.34 6.73
N PRO A 21 -2.46 -10.15 7.15
CA PRO A 21 -2.79 -9.58 8.45
C PRO A 21 -4.15 -8.87 8.50
N SER A 22 -4.95 -8.89 7.43
CA SER A 22 -6.17 -8.08 7.32
C SER A 22 -7.16 -8.32 8.46
N LYS A 23 -7.36 -9.58 8.86
CA LYS A 23 -8.25 -9.95 9.96
C LYS A 23 -7.70 -9.51 11.32
N ASP A 24 -6.39 -9.61 11.49
CA ASP A 24 -5.73 -9.25 12.75
C ASP A 24 -5.73 -7.73 12.93
N LEU A 25 -5.49 -6.97 11.85
CA LEU A 25 -5.60 -5.50 11.88
C LEU A 25 -7.00 -5.04 12.29
N GLU A 26 -8.04 -5.70 11.77
CA GLU A 26 -9.43 -5.43 12.14
C GLU A 26 -9.70 -5.83 13.60
N ALA A 27 -9.28 -7.03 14.01
CA ALA A 27 -9.51 -7.55 15.36
C ALA A 27 -8.82 -6.72 16.45
N PHE A 28 -7.61 -6.21 16.18
CA PHE A 28 -6.86 -5.36 17.11
C PHE A 28 -7.24 -3.88 17.05
N ASN A 29 -8.18 -3.49 16.19
CA ASN A 29 -8.63 -2.11 16.02
C ASN A 29 -7.43 -1.14 15.84
N ILE A 30 -6.58 -1.46 14.88
CA ILE A 30 -5.38 -0.66 14.56
C ILE A 30 -5.80 0.67 13.95
N ASP A 31 -5.30 1.77 14.48
CA ASP A 31 -5.54 3.12 13.95
C ASP A 31 -4.31 3.75 13.28
N LYS A 32 -3.15 3.09 13.41
CA LYS A 32 -1.88 3.62 12.91
C LYS A 32 -0.99 2.52 12.35
N ILE A 33 -0.47 2.75 11.14
CA ILE A 33 0.55 1.91 10.52
C ILE A 33 1.85 2.73 10.42
N HIS A 34 2.88 2.22 11.06
CA HIS A 34 4.20 2.85 11.07
C HIS A 34 5.07 2.35 9.90
N GLN A 35 6.07 3.15 9.50
CA GLN A 35 6.97 2.81 8.39
C GLN A 35 7.70 1.46 8.53
N THR A 36 7.84 0.92 9.74
CA THR A 36 8.49 -0.37 9.98
C THR A 36 7.51 -1.51 10.22
N SER A 37 6.19 -1.26 10.18
CA SER A 37 5.17 -2.25 10.53
C SER A 37 5.25 -3.52 9.68
N PHE A 38 5.47 -3.37 8.38
CA PHE A 38 5.51 -4.47 7.41
C PHE A 38 6.84 -4.59 6.67
N GLU A 39 7.90 -3.95 7.16
CA GLU A 39 9.22 -4.06 6.54
C GLU A 39 9.82 -5.46 6.76
N SER A 40 10.41 -6.04 5.70
CA SER A 40 11.04 -7.37 5.74
C SER A 40 10.12 -8.48 6.24
N CYS A 41 8.90 -8.53 5.71
CA CYS A 41 7.92 -9.58 5.98
C CYS A 41 7.92 -10.60 4.81
N PRO A 42 8.72 -11.66 4.87
CA PRO A 42 8.98 -12.54 3.72
C PRO A 42 7.76 -13.36 3.30
N LYS A 43 6.82 -13.59 4.20
CA LYS A 43 5.59 -14.38 3.95
C LYS A 43 4.36 -13.54 3.63
N LEU A 44 4.45 -12.21 3.74
CA LEU A 44 3.34 -11.31 3.46
C LEU A 44 2.96 -11.38 1.98
N CYS A 45 1.75 -11.86 1.67
CA CYS A 45 1.23 -11.98 0.30
C CYS A 45 0.24 -10.88 -0.05
N ARG A 46 -0.60 -10.50 0.91
CA ARG A 46 -1.60 -9.44 0.75
C ARG A 46 -1.85 -8.71 2.06
N ILE A 47 -2.36 -7.50 1.95
CA ILE A 47 -2.87 -6.73 3.08
C ILE A 47 -4.07 -5.91 2.65
N LYS A 48 -5.14 -5.95 3.45
CA LYS A 48 -6.29 -5.07 3.34
C LYS A 48 -6.39 -4.21 4.58
N TYR A 49 -6.35 -2.89 4.40
CA TYR A 49 -6.47 -1.95 5.50
C TYR A 49 -7.94 -1.88 5.94
N PRO A 50 -8.24 -2.10 7.23
CA PRO A 50 -9.58 -1.93 7.78
C PRO A 50 -9.97 -0.45 7.81
N GLN A 51 -11.24 -0.18 8.13
CA GLN A 51 -11.72 1.19 8.32
C GLN A 51 -11.04 1.85 9.53
N GLY A 52 -10.90 3.16 9.47
CA GLY A 52 -10.49 3.99 10.60
C GLY A 52 -9.00 4.13 10.84
N ILE A 53 -8.14 3.56 9.99
CA ILE A 53 -6.70 3.82 10.08
C ILE A 53 -6.44 5.27 9.66
N ARG A 54 -5.91 6.08 10.59
CA ARG A 54 -5.72 7.52 10.40
C ARG A 54 -4.33 7.91 9.94
N HIS A 55 -3.31 7.14 10.35
CA HIS A 55 -1.92 7.42 10.01
C HIS A 55 -1.33 6.23 9.27
N ASN A 56 -1.22 6.38 7.96
CA ASN A 56 -0.79 5.31 7.07
C ASN A 56 0.55 5.65 6.44
N ILE A 57 1.62 5.08 6.96
CA ILE A 57 2.89 5.12 6.27
C ILE A 57 2.99 3.91 5.35
N PHE A 58 2.88 4.17 4.06
CA PHE A 58 2.98 3.15 3.02
C PHE A 58 4.44 2.74 2.87
N ALA A 59 4.82 1.64 3.52
CA ALA A 59 6.19 1.14 3.53
C ALA A 59 6.20 -0.39 3.65
N PHE A 60 6.42 -1.07 2.52
CA PHE A 60 6.45 -2.53 2.41
C PHE A 60 7.78 -3.00 1.83
N ARG A 61 8.85 -2.48 2.36
CA ARG A 61 10.22 -2.79 1.93
C ARG A 61 10.59 -4.23 2.27
N GLY A 62 11.17 -4.95 1.30
CA GLY A 62 11.64 -6.29 1.56
C GLY A 62 10.54 -7.33 1.80
N CYS A 63 9.41 -7.23 1.11
CA CYS A 63 8.31 -8.18 1.15
C CYS A 63 8.23 -8.96 -0.17
N PRO A 64 9.11 -9.96 -0.39
CA PRO A 64 9.27 -10.60 -1.70
C PRO A 64 8.06 -11.42 -2.15
N SER A 65 7.12 -11.72 -1.26
CA SER A 65 5.89 -12.46 -1.58
C SER A 65 4.66 -11.57 -1.76
N LEU A 66 4.80 -10.26 -1.52
CA LEU A 66 3.69 -9.31 -1.55
C LEU A 66 3.18 -9.11 -2.98
N GLU A 67 1.89 -9.38 -3.19
CA GLU A 67 1.22 -9.23 -4.48
C GLU A 67 0.13 -8.15 -4.48
N GLU A 68 -0.48 -7.84 -3.32
CA GLU A 68 -1.63 -6.95 -3.25
C GLU A 68 -1.67 -6.12 -1.97
N ILE A 69 -1.98 -4.83 -2.14
CA ILE A 69 -2.28 -3.90 -1.04
C ILE A 69 -3.61 -3.21 -1.35
N ASP A 70 -4.62 -3.38 -0.49
CA ASP A 70 -5.95 -2.74 -0.59
C ASP A 70 -6.14 -1.74 0.56
N VAL A 71 -6.24 -0.46 0.22
CA VAL A 71 -6.39 0.63 1.19
C VAL A 71 -7.85 1.09 1.23
N ASN A 72 -8.50 0.93 2.38
CA ASN A 72 -9.91 1.28 2.59
C ASN A 72 -10.16 2.78 2.35
N GLU A 73 -11.35 3.12 1.88
CA GLU A 73 -11.77 4.50 1.57
C GLU A 73 -11.72 5.45 2.78
N ASN A 74 -11.90 4.93 3.99
CA ASN A 74 -11.87 5.69 5.23
C ASN A 74 -10.46 5.78 5.87
N CYS A 75 -9.44 5.26 5.22
CA CYS A 75 -8.06 5.50 5.63
C CYS A 75 -7.63 6.90 5.20
N THR A 76 -7.02 7.64 6.13
CA THR A 76 -6.54 9.01 5.90
C THR A 76 -5.03 9.11 6.03
N ASP A 77 -4.47 10.27 5.72
CA ASP A 77 -3.04 10.57 5.88
C ASP A 77 -2.11 9.49 5.28
N ILE A 78 -2.38 9.11 4.04
CA ILE A 78 -1.55 8.14 3.33
C ILE A 78 -0.24 8.81 2.91
N ILE A 79 0.86 8.37 3.50
CA ILE A 79 2.21 8.90 3.26
C ILE A 79 3.08 7.78 2.71
N PHE A 80 3.69 8.00 1.55
CA PHE A 80 4.65 7.07 0.97
C PHE A 80 6.04 7.31 1.54
N ALA A 81 6.61 6.31 2.19
CA ALA A 81 7.99 6.35 2.64
C ALA A 81 8.95 6.27 1.43
N THR A 82 10.13 6.83 1.57
CA THR A 82 11.20 6.69 0.57
C THR A 82 11.50 5.22 0.31
N ASN A 83 11.54 4.81 -0.95
CA ASN A 83 11.73 3.41 -1.36
C ASN A 83 10.70 2.44 -0.74
N ALA A 84 9.44 2.87 -0.65
CA ALA A 84 8.36 2.16 0.05
C ALA A 84 8.18 0.70 -0.38
N LEU A 85 8.55 0.34 -1.60
CA LEU A 85 8.36 -0.99 -2.19
C LEU A 85 9.66 -1.67 -2.63
N ILE A 86 10.82 -1.16 -2.20
CA ILE A 86 12.11 -1.79 -2.55
C ILE A 86 12.16 -3.25 -2.08
N GLY A 87 12.53 -4.16 -2.97
CA GLY A 87 12.57 -5.59 -2.65
C GLY A 87 11.20 -6.30 -2.63
N SER A 88 10.12 -5.60 -3.02
CA SER A 88 8.75 -6.14 -3.10
C SER A 88 8.31 -6.26 -4.57
N ASN A 89 9.11 -6.92 -5.39
CA ASN A 89 8.99 -6.91 -6.85
C ASN A 89 7.90 -7.85 -7.41
N LYS A 90 7.16 -8.56 -6.56
CA LYS A 90 6.02 -9.38 -6.98
C LYS A 90 4.69 -8.64 -6.92
N ILE A 91 4.67 -7.40 -6.44
CA ILE A 91 3.43 -6.63 -6.31
C ILE A 91 2.80 -6.41 -7.70
N LYS A 92 1.52 -6.70 -7.78
CA LYS A 92 0.71 -6.61 -9.00
C LYS A 92 -0.38 -5.56 -8.88
N ARG A 93 -0.93 -5.39 -7.67
CA ARG A 93 -2.11 -4.56 -7.45
C ARG A 93 -1.96 -3.70 -6.19
N ILE A 94 -2.22 -2.43 -6.35
CA ILE A 94 -2.45 -1.48 -5.25
C ILE A 94 -3.84 -0.90 -5.47
N ILE A 95 -4.72 -1.03 -4.49
CA ILE A 95 -6.10 -0.54 -4.56
C ILE A 95 -6.24 0.64 -3.61
N LEU A 96 -6.52 1.81 -4.16
CA LEU A 96 -6.69 3.07 -3.43
C LEU A 96 -8.15 3.53 -3.56
N ARG A 97 -8.94 3.37 -2.50
CA ARG A 97 -10.38 3.64 -2.50
C ARG A 97 -10.75 5.06 -2.06
N GLN A 98 -9.77 5.95 -1.94
CA GLN A 98 -9.94 7.32 -1.49
C GLN A 98 -10.83 8.15 -2.43
N ASN A 99 -11.46 9.20 -1.88
CA ASN A 99 -12.41 10.06 -2.59
C ASN A 99 -11.77 11.20 -3.37
N ASN A 100 -10.45 11.34 -3.31
CA ASN A 100 -9.69 12.40 -3.99
C ASN A 100 -8.38 11.86 -4.55
N ALA A 101 -7.91 12.47 -5.62
CA ALA A 101 -6.57 12.19 -6.14
C ALA A 101 -5.51 12.88 -5.28
N PHE A 102 -4.36 12.23 -5.13
CA PHE A 102 -3.21 12.74 -4.37
C PHE A 102 -1.90 12.29 -5.02
N GLU A 103 -0.83 13.00 -4.67
CA GLU A 103 0.52 12.71 -5.19
C GLU A 103 1.05 11.37 -4.66
N ILE A 104 1.58 10.57 -5.58
CA ILE A 104 2.29 9.33 -5.30
C ILE A 104 3.68 9.43 -5.94
N PRO A 105 4.76 9.02 -5.26
CA PRO A 105 6.09 8.99 -5.87
C PRO A 105 6.12 8.14 -7.14
N ASP A 106 6.93 8.53 -8.12
CA ASP A 106 7.07 7.72 -9.33
C ASP A 106 7.67 6.33 -9.01
N LEU A 107 7.42 5.37 -9.86
CA LEU A 107 7.87 3.97 -9.69
C LEU A 107 9.37 3.86 -9.41
N ILE A 108 10.18 4.67 -10.05
CA ILE A 108 11.64 4.71 -9.84
C ILE A 108 12.05 5.06 -8.41
N TYR A 109 11.20 5.82 -7.69
CA TYR A 109 11.42 6.19 -6.29
C TYR A 109 10.77 5.22 -5.32
N LEU A 110 9.66 4.56 -5.71
CA LEU A 110 9.02 3.53 -4.88
C LEU A 110 9.86 2.26 -4.80
N PHE A 111 10.44 1.81 -5.92
CA PHE A 111 11.17 0.56 -6.04
C PHE A 111 12.70 0.73 -6.06
N TYR A 112 13.19 1.94 -6.10
CA TYR A 112 14.59 2.27 -6.33
C TYR A 112 15.09 1.90 -7.74
N ARG A 113 15.38 2.90 -8.56
CA ARG A 113 15.81 2.74 -9.97
C ARG A 113 14.71 2.15 -10.87
N ILE A 114 15.11 1.36 -11.87
CA ILE A 114 14.23 0.80 -12.90
C ILE A 114 13.77 -0.64 -12.61
N ASP A 115 14.10 -1.16 -11.44
CA ASP A 115 13.81 -2.55 -11.04
C ASP A 115 12.42 -2.66 -10.39
N TYR A 116 11.39 -2.30 -11.15
CA TYR A 116 10.00 -2.37 -10.72
C TYR A 116 9.17 -3.28 -11.65
N PRO A 117 8.06 -3.88 -11.13
CA PRO A 117 7.15 -4.68 -11.96
C PRO A 117 6.54 -3.83 -13.07
N LYS A 118 6.62 -4.32 -14.32
CA LYS A 118 6.13 -3.57 -15.49
C LYS A 118 4.61 -3.65 -15.67
N ASP A 119 3.97 -4.62 -15.02
CA ASP A 119 2.54 -4.91 -15.11
C ASP A 119 1.74 -4.50 -13.86
N ILE A 120 2.36 -3.75 -12.94
CA ILE A 120 1.69 -3.23 -11.74
C ILE A 120 0.50 -2.35 -12.12
N LYS A 121 -0.64 -2.57 -11.45
CA LYS A 121 -1.85 -1.76 -11.56
C LYS A 121 -2.15 -1.05 -10.23
N ILE A 122 -2.54 0.21 -10.34
CA ILE A 122 -3.02 1.01 -9.22
C ILE A 122 -4.48 1.35 -9.50
N TYR A 123 -5.37 0.62 -8.83
CA TYR A 123 -6.81 0.80 -8.99
C TYR A 123 -7.28 1.97 -8.13
N VAL A 124 -7.96 2.91 -8.75
CA VAL A 124 -8.54 4.10 -8.13
C VAL A 124 -10.01 4.20 -8.53
N ARG A 125 -10.81 5.02 -7.83
CA ARG A 125 -12.20 5.23 -8.23
C ARG A 125 -12.28 5.65 -9.69
N ASP A 126 -13.25 5.14 -10.41
CA ASP A 126 -13.38 5.32 -11.87
C ASP A 126 -13.37 6.78 -12.26
N GLU A 127 -14.10 7.62 -11.51
CA GLU A 127 -14.17 9.06 -11.72
C GLU A 127 -12.87 9.82 -11.43
N LEU A 128 -11.91 9.20 -10.75
CA LEU A 128 -10.63 9.80 -10.39
C LEU A 128 -9.46 9.38 -11.29
N VAL A 129 -9.65 8.43 -12.20
CA VAL A 129 -8.56 7.91 -13.06
C VAL A 129 -7.87 9.02 -13.81
N ASP A 130 -8.63 9.90 -14.46
CA ASP A 130 -8.06 11.03 -15.23
C ASP A 130 -7.37 12.04 -14.33
N SER A 131 -7.90 12.29 -13.15
CA SER A 131 -7.30 13.18 -12.15
C SER A 131 -5.94 12.65 -11.68
N PHE A 132 -5.85 11.36 -11.37
CA PHE A 132 -4.57 10.71 -11.03
C PHE A 132 -3.59 10.76 -12.20
N LYS A 133 -4.01 10.44 -13.41
CA LYS A 133 -3.16 10.50 -14.61
C LYS A 133 -2.65 11.91 -14.91
N SER A 134 -3.49 12.91 -14.71
CA SER A 134 -3.11 14.32 -14.89
C SER A 134 -2.09 14.78 -13.85
N LEU A 135 -2.33 14.45 -12.58
CA LEU A 135 -1.45 14.78 -11.47
C LEU A 135 -0.04 14.15 -11.62
N HIS A 136 0.04 13.00 -12.29
CA HIS A 136 1.28 12.27 -12.53
C HIS A 136 1.77 12.38 -13.99
N SER A 137 1.44 13.46 -14.66
CA SER A 137 1.90 13.72 -16.03
C SER A 137 3.43 13.68 -16.11
N GLY A 138 3.96 13.00 -17.12
CA GLY A 138 5.42 12.85 -17.32
C GLY A 138 6.10 11.82 -16.39
N LYS A 139 5.36 11.16 -15.50
CA LYS A 139 5.89 10.12 -14.61
C LYS A 139 5.54 8.71 -15.13
N ASN A 140 6.38 7.72 -14.84
CA ASN A 140 6.14 6.32 -15.24
C ASN A 140 4.88 5.73 -14.58
N ILE A 141 4.62 6.10 -13.33
CA ILE A 141 3.46 5.65 -12.57
C ILE A 141 2.11 6.03 -13.22
N ARG A 142 2.08 7.06 -14.06
CA ARG A 142 0.87 7.51 -14.78
C ARG A 142 0.16 6.36 -15.51
N ASN A 143 0.92 5.45 -16.08
CA ASN A 143 0.38 4.34 -16.88
C ASN A 143 -0.13 3.17 -16.04
N CYS A 144 0.09 3.21 -14.72
CA CYS A 144 -0.37 2.17 -13.80
C CYS A 144 -1.81 2.38 -13.33
N PHE A 145 -2.35 3.60 -13.43
CA PHE A 145 -3.71 3.91 -12.95
C PHE A 145 -4.78 3.27 -13.81
N ALA A 146 -5.69 2.54 -13.17
CA ALA A 146 -6.81 1.84 -13.77
C ALA A 146 -8.09 2.08 -12.94
N PRO A 147 -9.29 2.00 -13.56
CA PRO A 147 -10.53 2.15 -12.83
C PRO A 147 -10.80 0.99 -11.89
N LEU A 148 -11.34 1.29 -10.71
CA LEU A 148 -11.67 0.29 -9.68
C LEU A 148 -12.68 -0.76 -10.18
N SER A 149 -13.54 -0.39 -11.12
CA SER A 149 -14.49 -1.32 -11.77
C SER A 149 -13.81 -2.46 -12.55
N GLU A 150 -12.54 -2.31 -12.93
CA GLU A 150 -11.75 -3.37 -13.57
C GLU A 150 -11.05 -4.30 -12.56
N TYR A 151 -11.06 -3.96 -11.28
CA TYR A 151 -10.44 -4.79 -10.26
C TYR A 151 -11.27 -6.03 -9.98
N GLN A 152 -10.67 -7.19 -10.18
CA GLN A 152 -11.26 -8.49 -9.85
C GLN A 152 -10.49 -9.05 -8.63
N GLY A 153 -11.09 -8.83 -7.49
CA GLY A 153 -10.54 -9.25 -6.19
C GLY A 153 -10.69 -10.73 -5.89
#